data_7dfc146d3886d96ccc14330a41254827
#
_entry.id   7dfc146d3886d96ccc14330a41254827
#
_cell.length_a   1.000
_cell.length_b   1.000
_cell.length_c   1.000
_cell.angle_alpha   90.00
_cell.angle_beta   90.00
_cell.angle_gamma   90.00
#
_symmetry.space_group_name_H-M   'P 1'
#
loop_
_entity.id
_entity.type
_entity.pdbx_description
1 polymer ?
#
loop_
_entity_poly.entity_id
_entity_poly.type
_entity_poly.pdbx_seq_one_letter_code
_entity_poly.pdbx_strand_id
1 'polypeptide(L)'
;MGLLFVAIALSLVLFAAPCRAESQLERGRYLVETVAACGNCHTPKGPNGPFMDKKLAGGDIIKHADFTAATPNITPDPETGIGKWTDDQISLAIREGRRPNGRLLGPAMPSRSYRSLADEDVKAIIAFLRSVPPVYNPITAESHYDVPLPASWGPPVEHVDAPPKGDKIAYGKYLAGPLARCMDCHTEPPRLGEAARVGAGGKEFHGPWGISVSANLTPDRTSGLGDWSDAEIERAVRTGIARDGHKLFPPMPFAAYKNITADDMAALIAYLRSLPAIE
;
A
#
# COMPACT_ATOMS: atom_id res chain seq x y z
N MET A 1 32.37 -69.16 14.28
CA MET A 1 31.64 -68.40 13.20
C MET A 1 31.08 -67.12 13.83
N GLY A 2 31.82 -66.02 13.69
CA GLY A 2 31.42 -64.71 14.26
C GLY A 2 30.89 -63.83 13.13
N LEU A 3 29.63 -63.39 13.21
CA LEU A 3 29.06 -62.42 12.30
C LEU A 3 29.49 -60.99 12.74
N LEU A 4 30.19 -60.33 11.82
CA LEU A 4 30.51 -58.90 11.95
C LEU A 4 29.31 -58.07 11.43
N PHE A 5 28.63 -57.33 12.30
CA PHE A 5 27.63 -56.31 11.89
C PHE A 5 28.36 -55.02 11.57
N VAL A 6 28.39 -54.62 10.30
CA VAL A 6 28.83 -53.29 9.88
C VAL A 6 27.64 -52.34 9.95
N ALA A 7 27.67 -51.42 10.91
CA ALA A 7 26.70 -50.34 10.99
C ALA A 7 27.09 -49.20 10.03
N ILE A 8 26.32 -49.03 8.96
CA ILE A 8 26.46 -47.87 8.03
C ILE A 8 25.74 -46.69 8.65
N ALA A 9 26.51 -45.75 9.16
CA ALA A 9 25.97 -44.44 9.61
C ALA A 9 25.65 -43.57 8.38
N LEU A 10 24.36 -43.37 8.12
CA LEU A 10 23.87 -42.47 7.07
C LEU A 10 23.90 -41.04 7.60
N SER A 11 24.95 -40.30 7.24
CA SER A 11 25.07 -38.86 7.60
C SER A 11 24.10 -38.05 6.71
N LEU A 12 22.99 -37.58 7.31
CA LEU A 12 22.10 -36.60 6.68
C LEU A 12 22.82 -35.25 6.61
N VAL A 13 23.31 -34.87 5.46
CA VAL A 13 23.80 -33.49 5.21
C VAL A 13 22.58 -32.60 4.96
N LEU A 14 22.15 -31.85 5.97
CA LEU A 14 21.16 -30.77 5.80
C LEU A 14 21.82 -29.65 5.00
N PHE A 15 21.50 -29.55 3.71
CA PHE A 15 21.79 -28.36 2.93
C PHE A 15 20.85 -27.25 3.41
N ALA A 16 21.34 -26.34 4.27
CA ALA A 16 20.69 -25.07 4.51
C ALA A 16 20.73 -24.26 3.21
N ALA A 17 19.59 -24.08 2.57
CA ALA A 17 19.49 -23.18 1.42
C ALA A 17 19.95 -21.77 1.88
N PRO A 18 20.85 -21.10 1.14
CA PRO A 18 21.25 -19.74 1.50
C PRO A 18 20.01 -18.85 1.50
N CYS A 19 19.74 -18.19 2.62
CA CYS A 19 18.73 -17.14 2.71
C CYS A 19 19.20 -16.01 1.79
N ARG A 20 18.64 -15.96 0.58
CA ARG A 20 18.96 -14.89 -0.38
C ARG A 20 18.30 -13.61 0.12
N ALA A 21 19.10 -12.57 0.32
CA ALA A 21 18.58 -11.25 0.62
C ALA A 21 17.62 -10.78 -0.49
N GLU A 22 16.48 -10.21 -0.12
CA GLU A 22 15.53 -9.62 -1.04
C GLU A 22 16.24 -8.55 -1.89
N SER A 23 16.17 -8.67 -3.21
CA SER A 23 16.75 -7.67 -4.10
C SER A 23 15.89 -6.40 -4.11
N GLN A 24 16.51 -5.27 -4.43
CA GLN A 24 15.80 -3.99 -4.57
C GLN A 24 14.62 -4.07 -5.56
N LEU A 25 14.78 -4.83 -6.64
CA LEU A 25 13.73 -5.02 -7.64
C LEU A 25 12.58 -5.88 -7.11
N GLU A 26 12.88 -6.95 -6.37
CA GLU A 26 11.87 -7.81 -5.73
C GLU A 26 11.09 -7.02 -4.68
N ARG A 27 11.80 -6.24 -3.85
CA ARG A 27 11.18 -5.32 -2.88
C ARG A 27 10.28 -4.31 -3.56
N GLY A 28 10.76 -3.65 -4.63
CA GLY A 28 9.97 -2.68 -5.38
C GLY A 28 8.72 -3.27 -5.99
N ARG A 29 8.82 -4.46 -6.59
CA ARG A 29 7.68 -5.21 -7.09
C ARG A 29 6.66 -5.47 -6.00
N TYR A 30 7.10 -5.99 -4.87
CA TYR A 30 6.24 -6.27 -3.73
C TYR A 30 5.54 -5.01 -3.21
N LEU A 31 6.25 -3.90 -3.10
CA LEU A 31 5.66 -2.63 -2.65
C LEU A 31 4.62 -2.11 -3.66
N VAL A 32 4.97 -2.03 -4.94
CA VAL A 32 4.09 -1.46 -5.98
C VAL A 32 2.86 -2.33 -6.25
N GLU A 33 3.03 -3.65 -6.29
CA GLU A 33 1.95 -4.57 -6.68
C GLU A 33 1.10 -5.05 -5.51
N THR A 34 1.63 -5.01 -4.28
CA THR A 34 0.98 -5.59 -3.11
C THR A 34 0.67 -4.54 -2.05
N VAL A 35 1.69 -3.97 -1.40
CA VAL A 35 1.45 -3.19 -0.16
C VAL A 35 0.90 -1.80 -0.47
N ALA A 36 1.58 -1.03 -1.32
CA ALA A 36 1.10 0.29 -1.74
C ALA A 36 0.04 0.19 -2.84
N ALA A 37 -0.06 -0.96 -3.53
CA ALA A 37 -1.06 -1.28 -4.54
C ALA A 37 -1.24 -0.16 -5.60
N CYS A 38 -0.13 0.38 -6.12
CA CYS A 38 -0.13 1.53 -7.04
C CYS A 38 -1.03 1.29 -8.26
N GLY A 39 -1.06 0.04 -8.77
CA GLY A 39 -1.92 -0.37 -9.87
C GLY A 39 -3.41 -0.22 -9.59
N ASN A 40 -3.82 -0.12 -8.32
CA ASN A 40 -5.23 0.08 -7.99
C ASN A 40 -5.78 1.43 -8.51
N CYS A 41 -4.93 2.44 -8.60
CA CYS A 41 -5.27 3.74 -9.19
C CYS A 41 -4.65 3.91 -10.59
N HIS A 42 -3.41 3.43 -10.79
CA HIS A 42 -2.65 3.67 -12.01
C HIS A 42 -2.85 2.62 -13.12
N THR A 43 -3.78 1.69 -12.97
CA THR A 43 -4.19 0.79 -14.06
C THR A 43 -5.63 1.12 -14.45
N PRO A 44 -5.92 1.46 -15.71
CA PRO A 44 -7.28 1.82 -16.11
C PRO A 44 -8.21 0.62 -15.99
N LYS A 45 -9.46 0.88 -15.66
CA LYS A 45 -10.48 -0.14 -15.43
C LYS A 45 -11.63 -0.02 -16.41
N GLY A 46 -12.20 -1.15 -16.78
CA GLY A 46 -13.43 -1.27 -17.54
C GLY A 46 -14.49 -2.05 -16.76
N PRO A 47 -15.63 -2.34 -17.38
CA PRO A 47 -16.74 -3.08 -16.76
C PRO A 47 -16.32 -4.46 -16.22
N ASN A 48 -15.31 -5.09 -16.84
CA ASN A 48 -14.82 -6.42 -16.49
C ASN A 48 -13.55 -6.41 -15.62
N GLY A 49 -13.17 -5.26 -15.07
CA GLY A 49 -11.98 -5.09 -14.23
C GLY A 49 -10.84 -4.32 -14.92
N PRO A 50 -9.61 -4.41 -14.36
CA PRO A 50 -8.46 -3.67 -14.87
C PRO A 50 -7.97 -4.18 -16.23
N PHE A 51 -7.58 -3.26 -17.10
CA PHE A 51 -6.92 -3.57 -18.38
C PHE A 51 -5.45 -3.91 -18.11
N MET A 52 -5.13 -5.21 -18.05
CA MET A 52 -3.80 -5.69 -17.67
C MET A 52 -2.72 -5.42 -18.74
N ASP A 53 -3.08 -5.23 -19.98
CA ASP A 53 -2.22 -4.75 -21.08
C ASP A 53 -1.81 -3.28 -20.90
N LYS A 54 -2.55 -2.53 -20.06
CA LYS A 54 -2.28 -1.14 -19.67
C LYS A 54 -1.91 -1.02 -18.18
N LYS A 55 -1.35 -2.06 -17.60
CA LYS A 55 -0.94 -2.03 -16.19
C LYS A 55 0.00 -0.85 -15.90
N LEU A 56 -0.32 -0.05 -14.88
CA LEU A 56 0.39 1.15 -14.46
C LEU A 56 0.40 2.31 -15.49
N ALA A 57 -0.36 2.19 -16.60
CA ALA A 57 -0.37 3.20 -17.65
C ALA A 57 -1.34 4.38 -17.38
N GLY A 58 -1.99 4.44 -16.22
CA GLY A 58 -2.91 5.53 -15.86
C GLY A 58 -4.21 5.52 -16.65
N GLY A 59 -4.97 6.61 -16.56
CA GLY A 59 -6.23 6.81 -17.31
C GLY A 59 -7.49 6.45 -16.52
N ASP A 60 -7.37 6.00 -15.28
CA ASP A 60 -8.52 5.88 -14.38
C ASP A 60 -8.95 7.26 -13.87
N ILE A 61 -10.23 7.44 -13.62
CA ILE A 61 -10.79 8.70 -13.10
C ILE A 61 -11.31 8.49 -11.69
N ILE A 62 -10.64 9.12 -10.75
CA ILE A 62 -11.03 9.11 -9.34
C ILE A 62 -11.98 10.29 -9.11
N LYS A 63 -13.20 9.99 -8.68
CA LYS A 63 -14.20 11.00 -8.31
C LYS A 63 -14.34 11.05 -6.79
N HIS A 64 -14.30 12.24 -6.24
CA HIS A 64 -14.53 12.57 -4.84
C HIS A 64 -15.50 13.75 -4.77
N ALA A 65 -16.05 14.05 -3.61
CA ALA A 65 -16.94 15.20 -3.42
C ALA A 65 -16.27 16.53 -3.86
N ASP A 66 -14.98 16.70 -3.56
CA ASP A 66 -14.25 17.95 -3.72
C ASP A 66 -13.28 17.94 -4.90
N PHE A 67 -13.19 16.85 -5.67
CA PHE A 67 -12.29 16.77 -6.82
C PHE A 67 -12.61 15.64 -7.80
N THR A 68 -12.14 15.80 -9.01
CA THR A 68 -11.98 14.74 -9.99
C THR A 68 -10.51 14.66 -10.39
N ALA A 69 -9.89 13.48 -10.30
CA ALA A 69 -8.49 13.29 -10.61
C ALA A 69 -8.29 12.22 -11.69
N ALA A 70 -7.61 12.59 -12.78
CA ALA A 70 -7.13 11.66 -13.79
C ALA A 70 -5.79 11.08 -13.34
N THR A 71 -5.68 9.75 -13.29
CA THR A 71 -4.47 9.08 -12.85
C THR A 71 -3.41 9.08 -13.97
N PRO A 72 -2.17 9.52 -13.70
CA PRO A 72 -1.14 9.57 -14.71
C PRO A 72 -0.55 8.19 -15.03
N ASN A 73 0.05 8.08 -16.23
CA ASN A 73 0.89 6.97 -16.62
C ASN A 73 2.19 6.99 -15.82
N ILE A 74 2.48 5.91 -15.07
CA ILE A 74 3.70 5.73 -14.30
C ILE A 74 4.61 4.63 -14.85
N THR A 75 4.37 4.16 -16.08
CA THR A 75 5.30 3.31 -16.81
C THR A 75 6.49 4.13 -17.32
N PRO A 76 7.64 3.50 -17.67
CA PRO A 76 8.80 4.20 -18.18
C PRO A 76 8.64 4.63 -19.66
N ASP A 77 7.40 4.87 -20.13
CA ASP A 77 7.16 5.44 -21.44
C ASP A 77 7.70 6.88 -21.51
N PRO A 78 8.52 7.23 -22.53
CA PRO A 78 9.19 8.51 -22.58
C PRO A 78 8.29 9.69 -23.00
N GLU A 79 7.10 9.41 -23.55
CA GLU A 79 6.20 10.45 -24.07
C GLU A 79 5.04 10.71 -23.11
N THR A 80 4.42 9.66 -22.62
CA THR A 80 3.20 9.76 -21.82
C THR A 80 3.38 9.37 -20.35
N GLY A 81 4.51 8.73 -20.01
CA GLY A 81 4.84 8.23 -18.67
C GLY A 81 5.97 8.98 -17.98
N ILE A 82 6.70 8.25 -17.14
CA ILE A 82 7.81 8.78 -16.35
C ILE A 82 9.19 8.51 -16.96
N GLY A 83 9.27 8.04 -18.22
CA GLY A 83 10.51 7.60 -18.85
C GLY A 83 11.60 8.67 -18.94
N LYS A 84 11.23 9.94 -19.10
CA LYS A 84 12.17 11.07 -19.14
C LYS A 84 12.47 11.70 -17.78
N TRP A 85 11.80 11.27 -16.72
CA TRP A 85 12.03 11.83 -15.38
C TRP A 85 13.28 11.24 -14.76
N THR A 86 14.01 12.02 -13.98
CA THR A 86 15.07 11.49 -13.12
C THR A 86 14.49 10.72 -11.94
N ASP A 87 15.31 9.91 -11.27
CA ASP A 87 14.86 9.19 -10.07
C ASP A 87 14.50 10.15 -8.94
N ASP A 88 15.22 11.27 -8.80
CA ASP A 88 14.88 12.32 -7.84
C ASP A 88 13.52 12.96 -8.16
N GLN A 89 13.21 13.20 -9.43
CA GLN A 89 11.91 13.73 -9.85
C GLN A 89 10.77 12.76 -9.55
N ILE A 90 11.00 11.46 -9.71
CA ILE A 90 10.01 10.43 -9.35
C ILE A 90 9.85 10.38 -7.84
N SER A 91 10.95 10.42 -7.08
CA SER A 91 10.92 10.48 -5.61
C SER A 91 10.13 11.69 -5.10
N LEU A 92 10.40 12.89 -5.64
CA LEU A 92 9.66 14.12 -5.30
C LEU A 92 8.17 13.99 -5.63
N ALA A 93 7.81 13.38 -6.76
CA ALA A 93 6.42 13.17 -7.12
C ALA A 93 5.71 12.21 -6.16
N ILE A 94 6.38 11.15 -5.71
CA ILE A 94 5.83 10.20 -4.74
C ILE A 94 5.70 10.85 -3.37
N ARG A 95 6.80 11.39 -2.83
CA ARG A 95 6.88 11.84 -1.42
C ARG A 95 6.33 13.23 -1.19
N GLU A 96 6.50 14.14 -2.15
CA GLU A 96 6.09 15.54 -2.00
C GLU A 96 4.95 15.96 -2.93
N GLY A 97 4.54 15.06 -3.83
CA GLY A 97 3.52 15.36 -4.82
C GLY A 97 3.99 16.36 -5.89
N ARG A 98 5.29 16.61 -6.01
CA ARG A 98 5.84 17.64 -6.90
C ARG A 98 6.29 17.06 -8.23
N ARG A 99 5.63 17.46 -9.31
CA ARG A 99 5.99 17.05 -10.69
C ARG A 99 7.20 17.85 -11.20
N PRO A 100 7.93 17.35 -12.24
CA PRO A 100 9.07 18.06 -12.82
C PRO A 100 8.74 19.47 -13.35
N ASN A 101 7.50 19.72 -13.75
CA ASN A 101 7.02 21.04 -14.18
C ASN A 101 6.58 21.96 -13.02
N GLY A 102 6.86 21.57 -11.77
CA GLY A 102 6.52 22.33 -10.57
C GLY A 102 5.06 22.19 -10.09
N ARG A 103 4.16 21.58 -10.88
CA ARG A 103 2.76 21.39 -10.45
C ARG A 103 2.68 20.40 -9.29
N LEU A 104 1.83 20.72 -8.31
CA LEU A 104 1.53 19.81 -7.20
C LEU A 104 0.47 18.79 -7.63
N LEU A 105 0.68 17.53 -7.25
CA LEU A 105 -0.33 16.48 -7.36
C LEU A 105 -1.39 16.69 -6.27
N GLY A 106 -2.66 16.49 -6.64
CA GLY A 106 -3.75 16.62 -5.70
C GLY A 106 -3.89 15.44 -4.74
N PRO A 107 -4.87 15.50 -3.81
CA PRO A 107 -4.99 14.57 -2.69
C PRO A 107 -5.32 13.13 -3.11
N ALA A 108 -5.74 12.89 -4.34
CA ALA A 108 -5.90 11.54 -4.87
C ALA A 108 -4.58 10.74 -4.87
N MET A 109 -3.44 11.44 -5.12
CA MET A 109 -2.12 10.87 -4.89
C MET A 109 -1.74 11.11 -3.42
N PRO A 110 -1.55 10.06 -2.60
CA PRO A 110 -1.42 10.22 -1.15
C PRO A 110 0.00 10.62 -0.73
N SER A 111 0.55 11.62 -1.37
CA SER A 111 1.91 12.10 -1.08
C SER A 111 2.09 12.51 0.37
N ARG A 112 1.01 12.97 1.05
CA ARG A 112 1.07 13.28 2.49
C ARG A 112 1.52 12.08 3.32
N SER A 113 0.97 10.89 3.07
CA SER A 113 1.34 9.66 3.75
C SER A 113 2.70 9.15 3.27
N TYR A 114 2.96 9.27 1.96
CA TYR A 114 4.20 8.81 1.32
C TYR A 114 5.44 9.64 1.71
N ARG A 115 5.28 10.80 2.34
CA ARG A 115 6.39 11.58 2.92
C ARG A 115 7.25 10.76 3.90
N SER A 116 6.63 9.82 4.60
CA SER A 116 7.28 8.96 5.58
C SER A 116 7.73 7.60 5.02
N LEU A 117 7.76 7.44 3.70
CA LEU A 117 8.38 6.28 3.08
C LEU A 117 9.90 6.33 3.28
N ALA A 118 10.47 5.20 3.67
CA ALA A 118 11.91 5.06 3.78
C ALA A 118 12.61 5.24 2.42
N ASP A 119 13.80 5.82 2.43
CA ASP A 119 14.56 6.10 1.21
C ASP A 119 14.82 4.83 0.40
N GLU A 120 15.13 3.71 1.06
CA GLU A 120 15.39 2.44 0.39
C GLU A 120 14.11 1.86 -0.26
N ASP A 121 12.96 2.05 0.36
CA ASP A 121 11.67 1.62 -0.23
C ASP A 121 11.29 2.49 -1.43
N VAL A 122 11.55 3.80 -1.38
CA VAL A 122 11.36 4.70 -2.54
C VAL A 122 12.28 4.31 -3.69
N LYS A 123 13.56 4.03 -3.43
CA LYS A 123 14.52 3.53 -4.44
C LYS A 123 14.05 2.21 -5.04
N ALA A 124 13.54 1.30 -4.21
CA ALA A 124 13.01 0.02 -4.66
C ALA A 124 11.78 0.20 -5.56
N ILE A 125 10.83 1.05 -5.17
CA ILE A 125 9.66 1.41 -5.99
C ILE A 125 10.11 1.97 -7.35
N ILE A 126 11.05 2.91 -7.37
CA ILE A 126 11.57 3.52 -8.60
C ILE A 126 12.24 2.47 -9.48
N ALA A 127 13.10 1.61 -8.91
CA ALA A 127 13.76 0.54 -9.65
C ALA A 127 12.74 -0.39 -10.33
N PHE A 128 11.66 -0.74 -9.63
CA PHE A 128 10.60 -1.55 -10.22
C PHE A 128 9.83 -0.80 -11.32
N LEU A 129 9.45 0.46 -11.11
CA LEU A 129 8.76 1.27 -12.12
C LEU A 129 9.61 1.46 -13.38
N ARG A 130 10.95 1.51 -13.26
CA ARG A 130 11.88 1.54 -14.40
C ARG A 130 11.94 0.21 -15.15
N SER A 131 11.65 -0.90 -14.49
CA SER A 131 11.77 -2.26 -15.05
C SER A 131 10.51 -2.77 -15.75
N VAL A 132 9.36 -2.13 -15.55
CA VAL A 132 8.11 -2.54 -16.21
C VAL A 132 8.13 -2.15 -17.70
N PRO A 133 7.41 -2.87 -18.58
CA PRO A 133 7.29 -2.47 -19.98
C PRO A 133 6.74 -1.06 -20.14
N PRO A 134 7.31 -0.22 -21.01
CA PRO A 134 6.73 1.08 -21.33
C PRO A 134 5.40 0.89 -22.06
N VAL A 135 4.39 1.65 -21.66
CA VAL A 135 3.07 1.64 -22.31
C VAL A 135 2.73 3.05 -22.74
N TYR A 136 2.61 3.29 -24.04
CA TYR A 136 2.11 4.56 -24.55
C TYR A 136 0.62 4.70 -24.25
N ASN A 137 0.26 5.66 -23.39
CA ASN A 137 -1.14 5.95 -23.05
C ASN A 137 -1.31 7.45 -22.73
N PRO A 138 -1.69 8.26 -23.71
CA PRO A 138 -1.92 9.69 -23.52
C PRO A 138 -3.18 9.90 -22.68
N ILE A 139 -3.05 10.60 -21.56
CA ILE A 139 -4.14 10.94 -20.65
C ILE A 139 -4.62 12.34 -21.01
N THR A 140 -5.77 12.42 -21.67
CA THR A 140 -6.39 13.68 -22.11
C THR A 140 -7.33 14.28 -21.08
N ALA A 141 -7.78 13.47 -20.11
CA ALA A 141 -8.63 13.95 -19.01
C ALA A 141 -7.83 14.84 -18.05
N GLU A 142 -8.42 15.96 -17.67
CA GLU A 142 -7.82 16.87 -16.70
C GLU A 142 -8.34 16.59 -15.29
N SER A 143 -7.45 16.82 -14.30
CA SER A 143 -7.85 16.83 -12.90
C SER A 143 -8.43 18.18 -12.52
N HIS A 144 -9.53 18.16 -11.78
CA HIS A 144 -10.20 19.35 -11.25
C HIS A 144 -10.27 19.27 -9.73
N TYR A 145 -10.05 20.38 -9.05
CA TYR A 145 -10.09 20.49 -7.59
C TYR A 145 -10.93 21.72 -7.23
N ASP A 146 -11.99 21.52 -6.43
CA ASP A 146 -12.91 22.60 -6.03
C ASP A 146 -12.24 23.60 -5.09
N VAL A 147 -11.22 23.11 -4.34
CA VAL A 147 -10.38 23.96 -3.49
C VAL A 147 -8.98 24.04 -4.09
N PRO A 148 -8.39 25.24 -4.19
CA PRO A 148 -7.02 25.40 -4.67
C PRO A 148 -6.03 24.52 -3.88
N LEU A 149 -5.13 23.85 -4.60
CA LEU A 149 -4.08 23.08 -3.94
C LEU A 149 -3.12 24.02 -3.19
N PRO A 150 -2.56 23.60 -2.05
CA PRO A 150 -1.56 24.38 -1.34
C PRO A 150 -0.27 24.49 -2.17
N ALA A 151 0.65 25.35 -1.76
CA ALA A 151 1.95 25.47 -2.42
C ALA A 151 2.81 24.20 -2.25
N SER A 152 2.61 23.44 -1.17
CA SER A 152 3.26 22.16 -0.90
C SER A 152 2.46 21.34 0.11
N TRP A 153 2.72 20.04 0.19
CA TRP A 153 2.16 19.15 1.23
C TRP A 153 2.93 19.18 2.55
N GLY A 154 4.00 19.97 2.63
CA GLY A 154 4.86 20.12 3.80
C GLY A 154 6.27 20.60 3.41
N PRO A 155 7.21 20.72 4.37
CA PRO A 155 8.59 21.06 4.08
C PRO A 155 9.24 19.97 3.21
N PRO A 156 10.42 20.20 2.59
CA PRO A 156 11.15 19.16 1.88
C PRO A 156 11.33 17.92 2.74
N VAL A 157 11.24 16.74 2.12
CA VAL A 157 11.45 15.47 2.82
C VAL A 157 12.94 15.22 2.95
N GLU A 158 13.40 15.08 4.18
CA GLU A 158 14.76 14.68 4.51
C GLU A 158 14.90 13.13 4.46
N HIS A 159 16.05 12.64 4.94
CA HIS A 159 16.32 11.21 5.05
C HIS A 159 15.32 10.51 5.97
N VAL A 160 14.79 9.37 5.52
CA VAL A 160 13.87 8.51 6.28
C VAL A 160 14.37 7.07 6.26
N ASP A 161 14.62 6.52 7.44
CA ASP A 161 14.92 5.11 7.62
C ASP A 161 13.66 4.26 7.82
N ALA A 162 13.67 3.04 7.31
CA ALA A 162 12.66 2.06 7.67
C ALA A 162 12.90 1.53 9.09
N PRO A 163 11.86 1.33 9.90
CA PRO A 163 12.04 0.66 11.18
C PRO A 163 12.48 -0.79 10.96
N PRO A 164 13.27 -1.37 11.90
CA PRO A 164 13.72 -2.74 11.79
C PRO A 164 12.55 -3.73 11.69
N LYS A 165 12.59 -4.68 10.76
CA LYS A 165 11.55 -5.72 10.59
C LYS A 165 11.38 -6.58 11.85
N GLY A 166 12.41 -6.68 12.70
CA GLY A 166 12.37 -7.39 13.99
C GLY A 166 11.50 -6.70 15.05
N ASP A 167 11.35 -5.38 15.00
CA ASP A 167 10.34 -4.66 15.79
C ASP A 167 8.99 -4.70 15.07
N LYS A 168 8.22 -5.73 15.34
CA LYS A 168 6.94 -5.97 14.65
C LYS A 168 5.94 -4.82 14.81
N ILE A 169 5.93 -4.13 15.95
CA ILE A 169 4.99 -3.03 16.19
C ILE A 169 5.43 -1.79 15.38
N ALA A 170 6.69 -1.39 15.47
CA ALA A 170 7.19 -0.26 14.71
C ALA A 170 7.12 -0.50 13.18
N TYR A 171 7.50 -1.71 12.75
CA TYR A 171 7.42 -2.08 11.34
C TYR A 171 5.97 -2.22 10.86
N GLY A 172 5.08 -2.80 11.67
CA GLY A 172 3.64 -2.86 11.39
C GLY A 172 3.00 -1.47 11.28
N LYS A 173 3.41 -0.52 12.12
CA LYS A 173 3.02 0.89 12.03
C LYS A 173 3.47 1.51 10.70
N TYR A 174 4.69 1.21 10.26
CA TYR A 174 5.22 1.65 8.97
C TYR A 174 4.44 1.04 7.79
N LEU A 175 4.11 -0.25 7.86
CA LEU A 175 3.27 -0.91 6.87
C LEU A 175 1.86 -0.31 6.82
N ALA A 176 1.19 -0.17 7.97
CA ALA A 176 -0.19 0.34 8.06
C ALA A 176 -0.29 1.85 7.81
N GLY A 177 0.78 2.60 8.08
CA GLY A 177 0.87 4.05 7.85
C GLY A 177 1.25 4.36 6.41
N PRO A 178 2.52 4.69 6.14
CA PRO A 178 2.90 5.21 4.83
C PRO A 178 2.77 4.21 3.68
N LEU A 179 2.95 2.90 3.87
CA LEU A 179 2.94 1.94 2.77
C LEU A 179 1.53 1.54 2.33
N ALA A 180 0.78 0.82 3.18
CA ALA A 180 -0.57 0.35 2.85
C ALA A 180 -1.65 1.40 3.12
N ARG A 181 -1.34 2.43 3.89
CA ARG A 181 -2.21 3.57 4.22
C ARG A 181 -3.54 3.17 4.85
N CYS A 182 -3.53 2.13 5.67
CA CYS A 182 -4.73 1.66 6.36
C CYS A 182 -5.41 2.78 7.14
N MET A 183 -4.58 3.60 7.82
CA MET A 183 -5.08 4.68 8.67
C MET A 183 -5.69 5.85 7.88
N ASP A 184 -5.36 6.05 6.60
CA ASP A 184 -5.99 7.09 5.75
C ASP A 184 -7.49 6.81 5.53
N CYS A 185 -7.86 5.52 5.48
CA CYS A 185 -9.24 5.09 5.32
C CYS A 185 -9.90 4.78 6.66
N HIS A 186 -9.17 4.17 7.59
CA HIS A 186 -9.71 3.71 8.88
C HIS A 186 -9.58 4.73 10.02
N THR A 187 -9.37 6.00 9.68
CA THR A 187 -9.40 7.10 10.65
C THR A 187 -10.28 8.21 10.09
N GLU A 188 -11.35 8.51 10.77
CA GLU A 188 -12.18 9.67 10.43
C GLU A 188 -11.43 10.96 10.81
N PRO A 189 -11.46 11.99 9.95
CA PRO A 189 -10.89 13.29 10.31
C PRO A 189 -11.48 13.79 11.63
N PRO A 190 -10.65 14.28 12.58
CA PRO A 190 -11.15 14.79 13.83
C PRO A 190 -11.99 16.05 13.59
N ARG A 191 -13.07 16.21 14.36
CA ARG A 191 -13.79 17.48 14.41
C ARG A 191 -12.94 18.54 15.10
N LEU A 192 -13.29 19.80 14.89
CA LEU A 192 -12.54 20.89 15.48
C LEU A 192 -12.49 20.74 17.03
N GLY A 193 -11.28 20.68 17.57
CA GLY A 193 -11.03 20.52 19.00
C GLY A 193 -11.02 19.08 19.51
N GLU A 194 -11.26 18.09 18.66
CA GLU A 194 -11.19 16.67 19.02
C GLU A 194 -9.84 16.05 18.66
N ALA A 195 -9.41 15.06 19.42
CA ALA A 195 -8.25 14.24 19.07
C ALA A 195 -8.60 13.26 17.95
N ALA A 196 -7.62 12.95 17.07
CA ALA A 196 -7.82 11.95 16.03
C ALA A 196 -8.07 10.57 16.65
N ARG A 197 -9.14 9.90 16.22
CA ARG A 197 -9.53 8.54 16.63
C ARG A 197 -8.86 7.52 15.69
N VAL A 198 -7.53 7.40 15.80
CA VAL A 198 -6.73 6.60 14.87
C VAL A 198 -7.18 5.14 14.85
N GLY A 199 -7.55 4.65 13.68
CA GLY A 199 -7.99 3.27 13.48
C GLY A 199 -9.44 2.98 13.84
N ALA A 200 -10.20 3.95 14.40
CA ALA A 200 -11.60 3.72 14.83
C ALA A 200 -12.61 3.58 13.68
N GLY A 201 -12.19 3.73 12.43
CA GLY A 201 -13.08 3.62 11.28
C GLY A 201 -14.05 4.78 11.13
N GLY A 202 -15.24 4.49 10.58
CA GLY A 202 -16.34 5.45 10.47
C GLY A 202 -16.39 6.25 9.16
N LYS A 203 -15.36 6.20 8.34
CA LYS A 203 -15.31 6.95 7.07
C LYS A 203 -16.15 6.26 6.00
N GLU A 204 -17.04 7.01 5.35
CA GLU A 204 -17.88 6.54 4.26
C GLU A 204 -17.17 6.60 2.90
N PHE A 205 -17.45 5.59 2.07
CA PHE A 205 -16.97 5.50 0.69
C PHE A 205 -18.13 5.15 -0.22
N HIS A 206 -18.33 5.96 -1.25
CA HIS A 206 -19.38 5.78 -2.25
C HIS A 206 -18.80 5.21 -3.54
N GLY A 207 -19.46 4.19 -4.10
CA GLY A 207 -19.00 3.58 -5.34
C GLY A 207 -20.09 2.77 -6.03
N PRO A 208 -19.76 2.08 -7.14
CA PRO A 208 -20.73 1.22 -7.84
C PRO A 208 -21.32 0.10 -6.96
N TRP A 209 -20.67 -0.20 -5.84
CA TRP A 209 -21.11 -1.17 -4.81
C TRP A 209 -22.10 -0.58 -3.81
N GLY A 210 -22.44 0.70 -3.89
CA GLY A 210 -23.22 1.44 -2.91
C GLY A 210 -22.34 2.22 -1.94
N ILE A 211 -22.72 2.23 -0.65
CA ILE A 211 -21.98 2.87 0.43
C ILE A 211 -21.27 1.79 1.25
N SER A 212 -19.98 1.96 1.50
CA SER A 212 -19.23 1.19 2.50
C SER A 212 -18.66 2.10 3.56
N VAL A 213 -18.63 1.62 4.81
CA VAL A 213 -18.07 2.36 5.95
C VAL A 213 -16.82 1.62 6.43
N SER A 214 -15.72 2.35 6.65
CA SER A 214 -14.49 1.74 7.14
C SER A 214 -14.67 1.19 8.55
N ALA A 215 -14.22 -0.06 8.76
CA ALA A 215 -14.32 -0.75 10.03
C ALA A 215 -13.37 -0.15 11.08
N ASN A 216 -13.72 -0.33 12.36
CA ASN A 216 -12.84 -0.07 13.49
C ASN A 216 -11.73 -1.14 13.54
N LEU A 217 -10.47 -0.73 13.38
CA LEU A 217 -9.28 -1.59 13.43
C LEU A 217 -8.63 -1.63 14.82
N THR A 218 -9.15 -0.88 15.81
CA THR A 218 -8.62 -0.89 17.16
C THR A 218 -8.97 -2.19 17.88
N PRO A 219 -8.25 -2.55 18.97
CA PRO A 219 -8.56 -3.73 19.76
C PRO A 219 -9.77 -3.54 20.70
N ASP A 220 -10.71 -2.68 20.32
CA ASP A 220 -11.99 -2.59 21.00
C ASP A 220 -12.79 -3.89 20.81
N ARG A 221 -13.41 -4.39 21.88
CA ARG A 221 -14.10 -5.68 21.86
C ARG A 221 -15.53 -5.60 21.32
N THR A 222 -16.13 -4.43 21.36
CA THR A 222 -17.51 -4.21 20.95
C THR A 222 -17.60 -3.90 19.46
N SER A 223 -16.83 -2.92 18.99
CA SER A 223 -16.90 -2.38 17.63
C SER A 223 -15.68 -2.69 16.79
N GLY A 224 -14.57 -3.10 17.40
CA GLY A 224 -13.27 -3.30 16.75
C GLY A 224 -12.83 -4.75 16.60
N LEU A 225 -11.51 -4.95 16.59
CA LEU A 225 -10.88 -6.25 16.38
C LEU A 225 -10.56 -7.00 17.68
N GLY A 226 -11.00 -6.52 18.85
CA GLY A 226 -10.61 -7.05 20.15
C GLY A 226 -10.90 -8.54 20.33
N ASP A 227 -12.04 -9.01 19.86
CA ASP A 227 -12.47 -10.41 19.94
C ASP A 227 -12.15 -11.24 18.68
N TRP A 228 -11.47 -10.67 17.69
CA TRP A 228 -11.05 -11.39 16.49
C TRP A 228 -9.74 -12.14 16.74
N SER A 229 -9.62 -13.36 16.25
CA SER A 229 -8.33 -14.03 16.15
C SER A 229 -7.44 -13.40 15.07
N ASP A 230 -6.13 -13.61 15.15
CA ASP A 230 -5.19 -13.13 14.13
C ASP A 230 -5.50 -13.75 12.75
N ALA A 231 -5.92 -15.00 12.70
CA ALA A 231 -6.33 -15.68 11.46
C ALA A 231 -7.61 -15.05 10.84
N GLU A 232 -8.54 -14.58 11.64
CA GLU A 232 -9.74 -13.88 11.15
C GLU A 232 -9.38 -12.49 10.59
N ILE A 233 -8.47 -11.76 11.25
CA ILE A 233 -7.94 -10.48 10.75
C ILE A 233 -7.20 -10.70 9.43
N GLU A 234 -6.28 -11.67 9.38
CA GLU A 234 -5.56 -12.01 8.16
C GLU A 234 -6.50 -12.37 7.02
N ARG A 235 -7.51 -13.22 7.27
CA ARG A 235 -8.53 -13.58 6.28
C ARG A 235 -9.27 -12.34 5.76
N ALA A 236 -9.70 -11.45 6.64
CA ALA A 236 -10.41 -10.23 6.26
C ALA A 236 -9.55 -9.33 5.37
N VAL A 237 -8.29 -9.12 5.72
CA VAL A 237 -7.36 -8.30 4.93
C VAL A 237 -7.07 -8.93 3.57
N ARG A 238 -6.84 -10.25 3.50
CA ARG A 238 -6.46 -10.94 2.26
C ARG A 238 -7.63 -11.20 1.32
N THR A 239 -8.79 -11.51 1.87
CA THR A 239 -9.91 -12.06 1.08
C THR A 239 -11.16 -11.21 1.09
N GLY A 240 -11.23 -10.21 1.95
CA GLY A 240 -12.45 -9.44 2.15
C GLY A 240 -13.60 -10.24 2.79
N ILE A 241 -13.27 -11.26 3.60
CA ILE A 241 -14.28 -12.04 4.33
C ILE A 241 -14.14 -11.76 5.82
N ALA A 242 -15.15 -11.13 6.41
CA ALA A 242 -15.19 -10.78 7.82
C ALA A 242 -15.30 -12.02 8.74
N ARG A 243 -15.21 -11.81 10.07
CA ARG A 243 -15.28 -12.87 11.07
C ARG A 243 -16.51 -13.74 10.96
N ASP A 244 -17.68 -13.13 10.76
CA ASP A 244 -18.99 -13.77 10.64
C ASP A 244 -19.28 -14.32 9.22
N GLY A 245 -18.32 -14.18 8.28
CA GLY A 245 -18.42 -14.68 6.92
C GLY A 245 -19.03 -13.71 5.91
N HIS A 246 -19.47 -12.52 6.29
CA HIS A 246 -19.95 -11.56 5.31
C HIS A 246 -18.81 -10.99 4.46
N LYS A 247 -19.12 -10.56 3.24
CA LYS A 247 -18.18 -9.94 2.32
C LYS A 247 -17.98 -8.46 2.66
N LEU A 248 -16.71 -8.06 2.75
CA LEU A 248 -16.31 -6.67 2.82
C LEU A 248 -16.28 -6.05 1.41
N PHE A 249 -16.53 -4.74 1.35
CA PHE A 249 -16.65 -4.01 0.09
C PHE A 249 -15.41 -3.17 -0.22
N PRO A 250 -15.22 -2.78 -1.51
CA PRO A 250 -14.23 -1.76 -1.87
C PRO A 250 -14.47 -0.45 -1.08
N PRO A 251 -13.46 0.45 -1.00
CA PRO A 251 -12.27 0.52 -1.85
C PRO A 251 -11.06 -0.30 -1.37
N MET A 252 -11.19 -1.15 -0.33
CA MET A 252 -10.06 -1.93 0.16
C MET A 252 -9.50 -2.85 -0.94
N PRO A 253 -8.17 -2.83 -1.21
CA PRO A 253 -7.57 -3.50 -2.37
C PRO A 253 -7.26 -4.98 -2.10
N PHE A 254 -8.26 -5.79 -1.77
CA PHE A 254 -8.11 -7.22 -1.43
C PHE A 254 -7.31 -8.00 -2.47
N ALA A 255 -7.48 -7.69 -3.77
CA ALA A 255 -6.77 -8.36 -4.85
C ALA A 255 -5.24 -8.19 -4.77
N ALA A 256 -4.76 -7.07 -4.22
CA ALA A 256 -3.34 -6.83 -3.95
C ALA A 256 -2.94 -7.44 -2.59
N TYR A 257 -3.70 -7.18 -1.55
CA TYR A 257 -3.38 -7.58 -0.18
C TYR A 257 -3.36 -9.10 0.06
N LYS A 258 -3.99 -9.90 -0.81
CA LYS A 258 -3.87 -11.37 -0.75
C LYS A 258 -2.41 -11.85 -0.81
N ASN A 259 -1.51 -11.05 -1.39
CA ASN A 259 -0.09 -11.38 -1.58
C ASN A 259 0.83 -10.78 -0.49
N ILE A 260 0.31 -10.12 0.54
CA ILE A 260 1.12 -9.66 1.67
C ILE A 260 1.86 -10.87 2.26
N THR A 261 3.17 -10.74 2.54
CA THR A 261 3.94 -11.83 3.14
C THR A 261 3.41 -12.18 4.53
N ALA A 262 3.69 -13.38 5.01
CA ALA A 262 3.26 -13.80 6.36
C ALA A 262 3.90 -12.92 7.45
N ASP A 263 5.17 -12.56 7.28
CA ASP A 263 5.89 -11.72 8.25
C ASP A 263 5.32 -10.30 8.32
N ASP A 264 5.00 -9.70 7.16
CA ASP A 264 4.41 -8.36 7.09
C ASP A 264 2.96 -8.38 7.63
N MET A 265 2.21 -9.44 7.39
CA MET A 265 0.87 -9.62 7.97
C MET A 265 0.93 -9.74 9.48
N ALA A 266 1.88 -10.51 10.01
CA ALA A 266 2.08 -10.63 11.45
C ALA A 266 2.49 -9.28 12.09
N ALA A 267 3.32 -8.48 11.40
CA ALA A 267 3.69 -7.14 11.86
C ALA A 267 2.48 -6.17 11.82
N LEU A 268 1.68 -6.20 10.74
CA LEU A 268 0.44 -5.43 10.65
C LEU A 268 -0.49 -5.75 11.81
N ILE A 269 -0.75 -7.03 12.08
CA ILE A 269 -1.64 -7.46 13.16
C ILE A 269 -1.07 -7.03 14.51
N ALA A 270 0.23 -7.20 14.76
CA ALA A 270 0.88 -6.75 15.99
C ALA A 270 0.69 -5.25 16.23
N TYR A 271 0.82 -4.43 15.19
CA TYR A 271 0.55 -3.00 15.28
C TYR A 271 -0.93 -2.71 15.59
N LEU A 272 -1.88 -3.35 14.88
CA LEU A 272 -3.32 -3.14 15.13
C LEU A 272 -3.70 -3.50 16.57
N ARG A 273 -3.13 -4.59 17.11
CA ARG A 273 -3.29 -5.00 18.52
C ARG A 273 -2.70 -4.00 19.52
N SER A 274 -1.70 -3.22 19.11
CA SER A 274 -1.05 -2.22 19.96
C SER A 274 -1.77 -0.86 20.00
N LEU A 275 -2.78 -0.66 19.15
CA LEU A 275 -3.55 0.58 19.15
C LEU A 275 -4.36 0.72 20.46
N PRO A 276 -4.63 1.95 20.92
CA PRO A 276 -5.64 2.19 21.95
C PRO A 276 -7.00 1.64 21.52
N ALA A 277 -7.70 0.96 22.43
CA ALA A 277 -9.09 0.56 22.15
C ALA A 277 -9.98 1.82 22.10
N ILE A 278 -10.73 1.95 21.03
CA ILE A 278 -11.65 3.08 20.78
C ILE A 278 -12.97 2.47 20.30
N GLU A 279 -14.04 2.74 21.04
CA GLU A 279 -15.40 2.36 20.67
C GLU A 279 -15.98 3.28 19.57
#